data_9b1d4b57049fded60c3baf747880b2f2
#
_entry.id   9b1d4b57049fded60c3baf747880b2f2
#
_cell.length_a   1.000
_cell.length_b   1.000
_cell.length_c   1.000
_cell.angle_alpha   90.00
_cell.angle_beta   90.00
_cell.angle_gamma   90.00
#
_symmetry.space_group_name_H-M   'P 1'
#
loop_
_entity.id
_entity.type
_entity.pdbx_description
1 polymer ?
#
loop_
_entity_poly.entity_id
_entity_poly.type
_entity_poly.pdbx_seq_one_letter_code
_entity_poly.pdbx_strand_id
1 'polypeptide(L)'
;MHISNIRPAHGLVFMLLASGTVVAAPAGHELLFMNAQNTAMLTDEDRRAIYGQLGLKAGTDGKSLVFADSECPSLLPGTGDIQVGMEELNGDKRPEVFVSLGSTCMFGFAGTGVSLFIKDGTGHWQSHNLGAGVYRVQKTRHKGYADLMIGGPGFCQPVLRWDGKSYVFHHNVAEQPGGCDGQ
;
A
#
# COMPACT_ATOMS: atom_id res chain seq x y z
N MET A 1 -35.54 -5.32 -82.55
CA MET A 1 -36.11 -5.11 -81.23
C MET A 1 -35.20 -5.77 -80.23
N HIS A 2 -34.19 -5.02 -79.71
CA HIS A 2 -33.16 -5.58 -78.74
C HIS A 2 -33.51 -5.05 -77.36
N ILE A 3 -33.77 -5.99 -76.48
CA ILE A 3 -34.01 -5.70 -75.05
C ILE A 3 -32.68 -5.96 -74.31
N SER A 4 -32.03 -4.91 -73.83
CA SER A 4 -30.83 -4.98 -73.01
C SER A 4 -31.22 -5.28 -71.56
N ASN A 5 -30.70 -6.40 -71.01
CA ASN A 5 -30.78 -6.77 -69.62
C ASN A 5 -29.71 -6.03 -68.79
N ILE A 6 -30.10 -5.13 -67.89
CA ILE A 6 -29.26 -4.50 -66.90
C ILE A 6 -29.26 -5.35 -65.65
N ARG A 7 -28.13 -5.89 -65.27
CA ARG A 7 -27.89 -6.60 -64.00
C ARG A 7 -27.57 -5.59 -62.90
N PRO A 8 -28.21 -5.66 -61.71
CA PRO A 8 -27.80 -4.82 -60.59
C PRO A 8 -26.49 -5.35 -59.95
N ALA A 9 -25.53 -4.46 -59.77
CA ALA A 9 -24.30 -4.73 -59.02
C ALA A 9 -24.62 -4.77 -57.51
N HIS A 10 -24.43 -5.91 -56.89
CA HIS A 10 -24.47 -6.05 -55.44
C HIS A 10 -23.17 -5.52 -54.83
N GLY A 11 -23.23 -4.30 -54.28
CA GLY A 11 -22.14 -3.76 -53.49
C GLY A 11 -22.06 -4.45 -52.13
N LEU A 12 -20.98 -5.19 -51.90
CA LEU A 12 -20.67 -5.79 -50.60
C LEU A 12 -20.16 -4.70 -49.66
N VAL A 13 -20.99 -4.28 -48.73
CA VAL A 13 -20.58 -3.37 -47.66
C VAL A 13 -19.79 -4.18 -46.63
N PHE A 14 -18.47 -4.00 -46.60
CA PHE A 14 -17.62 -4.51 -45.53
C PHE A 14 -17.78 -3.63 -44.28
N MET A 15 -18.52 -4.12 -43.30
CA MET A 15 -18.60 -3.52 -41.98
C MET A 15 -17.33 -3.89 -41.22
N LEU A 16 -16.38 -2.95 -41.09
CA LEU A 16 -15.21 -3.07 -40.20
C LEU A 16 -15.69 -2.97 -38.74
N LEU A 17 -15.82 -4.11 -38.08
CA LEU A 17 -15.98 -4.16 -36.63
C LEU A 17 -14.65 -3.74 -35.97
N ALA A 18 -14.57 -2.49 -35.53
CA ALA A 18 -13.48 -2.03 -34.68
C ALA A 18 -13.61 -2.72 -33.32
N SER A 19 -12.82 -3.78 -33.08
CA SER A 19 -12.69 -4.41 -31.77
C SER A 19 -11.92 -3.47 -30.86
N GLY A 20 -12.65 -2.58 -30.17
CA GLY A 20 -12.08 -1.77 -29.09
C GLY A 20 -11.67 -2.70 -27.95
N THR A 21 -10.38 -2.80 -27.65
CA THR A 21 -9.89 -3.44 -26.44
C THR A 21 -10.31 -2.59 -25.25
N VAL A 22 -11.28 -3.05 -24.48
CA VAL A 22 -11.61 -2.47 -23.18
C VAL A 22 -10.46 -2.82 -22.24
N VAL A 23 -9.63 -1.83 -21.91
CA VAL A 23 -8.62 -1.98 -20.85
C VAL A 23 -9.38 -1.99 -19.53
N ALA A 24 -9.29 -3.11 -18.80
CA ALA A 24 -9.88 -3.20 -17.47
C ALA A 24 -9.20 -2.19 -16.52
N ALA A 25 -10.00 -1.61 -15.60
CA ALA A 25 -9.44 -0.76 -14.55
C ALA A 25 -8.45 -1.54 -13.69
N PRO A 26 -7.34 -0.91 -13.22
CA PRO A 26 -6.35 -1.58 -12.41
C PRO A 26 -6.97 -2.10 -11.11
N ALA A 27 -6.52 -3.28 -10.66
CA ALA A 27 -6.96 -3.83 -9.39
C ALA A 27 -6.38 -3.04 -8.21
N GLY A 28 -7.04 -3.06 -7.05
CA GLY A 28 -6.62 -2.25 -5.90
C GLY A 28 -5.18 -2.51 -5.44
N HIS A 29 -4.68 -3.75 -5.52
CA HIS A 29 -3.28 -4.05 -5.21
C HIS A 29 -2.31 -3.44 -6.23
N GLU A 30 -2.68 -3.33 -7.50
CA GLU A 30 -1.87 -2.67 -8.52
C GLU A 30 -1.76 -1.15 -8.23
N LEU A 31 -2.86 -0.52 -7.80
CA LEU A 31 -2.86 0.87 -7.35
C LEU A 31 -1.99 1.08 -6.11
N LEU A 32 -2.05 0.18 -5.11
CA LEU A 32 -1.23 0.25 -3.90
C LEU A 32 0.27 0.23 -4.22
N PHE A 33 0.69 -0.63 -5.14
CA PHE A 33 2.09 -0.84 -5.47
C PHE A 33 2.56 -0.06 -6.71
N MET A 34 1.72 0.79 -7.31
CA MET A 34 2.00 1.48 -8.57
C MET A 34 3.31 2.28 -8.56
N ASN A 35 3.61 2.96 -7.44
CA ASN A 35 4.81 3.80 -7.30
C ASN A 35 5.81 3.24 -6.28
N ALA A 36 5.64 1.99 -5.87
CA ALA A 36 6.52 1.35 -4.91
C ALA A 36 7.86 0.99 -5.55
N GLN A 37 8.94 1.43 -4.90
CA GLN A 37 10.30 1.12 -5.34
C GLN A 37 10.77 -0.22 -4.76
N ASN A 38 11.68 -0.90 -5.46
CA ASN A 38 12.32 -2.15 -5.01
C ASN A 38 11.36 -3.32 -4.71
N THR A 39 10.15 -3.31 -5.24
CA THR A 39 9.14 -4.35 -5.02
C THR A 39 9.23 -5.53 -6.00
N ALA A 40 10.32 -5.62 -6.79
CA ALA A 40 10.53 -6.71 -7.75
C ALA A 40 10.59 -8.11 -7.10
N MET A 41 10.88 -8.17 -5.80
CA MET A 41 10.90 -9.41 -5.02
C MET A 41 9.49 -9.89 -4.61
N LEU A 42 8.47 -9.01 -4.68
CA LEU A 42 7.09 -9.36 -4.36
C LEU A 42 6.40 -9.94 -5.58
N THR A 43 5.88 -11.13 -5.45
CA THR A 43 4.99 -11.72 -6.46
C THR A 43 3.65 -10.98 -6.48
N ASP A 44 2.84 -11.20 -7.51
CA ASP A 44 1.50 -10.64 -7.56
C ASP A 44 0.60 -11.21 -6.45
N GLU A 45 0.82 -12.47 -6.05
CA GLU A 45 0.15 -13.08 -4.91
C GLU A 45 0.52 -12.39 -3.58
N ASP A 46 1.81 -12.08 -3.36
CA ASP A 46 2.25 -11.32 -2.20
C ASP A 46 1.56 -9.95 -2.11
N ARG A 47 1.49 -9.23 -3.23
CA ARG A 47 0.85 -7.92 -3.31
C ARG A 47 -0.64 -7.99 -2.99
N ARG A 48 -1.35 -9.02 -3.50
CA ARG A 48 -2.77 -9.25 -3.16
C ARG A 48 -2.95 -9.59 -1.70
N ALA A 49 -2.09 -10.46 -1.14
CA ALA A 49 -2.17 -10.86 0.26
C ALA A 49 -1.95 -9.68 1.22
N ILE A 50 -1.01 -8.79 0.91
CA ILE A 50 -0.77 -7.54 1.67
C ILE A 50 -1.97 -6.60 1.53
N TYR A 51 -2.40 -6.33 0.30
CA TYR A 51 -3.53 -5.45 0.02
C TYR A 51 -4.81 -5.89 0.75
N GLY A 52 -5.10 -7.19 0.73
CA GLY A 52 -6.30 -7.77 1.36
C GLY A 52 -6.40 -7.54 2.88
N GLN A 53 -5.29 -7.17 3.54
CA GLN A 53 -5.25 -6.94 4.99
C GLN A 53 -5.32 -5.45 5.37
N LEU A 54 -5.38 -4.53 4.40
CA LEU A 54 -5.34 -3.08 4.65
C LEU A 54 -6.72 -2.43 4.82
N GLY A 55 -7.81 -3.17 4.58
CA GLY A 55 -9.16 -2.60 4.62
C GLY A 55 -9.40 -1.54 3.53
N LEU A 56 -8.73 -1.66 2.40
CA LEU A 56 -8.86 -0.76 1.26
C LEU A 56 -9.70 -1.38 0.15
N LYS A 57 -10.35 -0.52 -0.65
CA LYS A 57 -11.03 -0.87 -1.91
C LYS A 57 -10.54 0.04 -3.03
N ALA A 58 -10.57 -0.44 -4.27
CA ALA A 58 -10.38 0.43 -5.42
C ALA A 58 -11.55 1.43 -5.50
N GLY A 59 -11.22 2.69 -5.75
CA GLY A 59 -12.21 3.71 -5.99
C GLY A 59 -12.96 3.47 -7.31
N THR A 60 -14.18 3.99 -7.42
CA THR A 60 -15.01 3.86 -8.63
C THR A 60 -14.44 4.59 -9.85
N ASP A 61 -13.47 5.48 -9.62
CA ASP A 61 -12.72 6.19 -10.66
C ASP A 61 -11.62 5.33 -11.32
N GLY A 62 -11.35 4.12 -10.77
CA GLY A 62 -10.29 3.22 -11.22
C GLY A 62 -8.87 3.75 -11.05
N LYS A 63 -8.67 4.79 -10.25
CA LYS A 63 -7.37 5.50 -10.09
C LYS A 63 -6.99 5.73 -8.64
N SER A 64 -7.93 5.58 -7.71
CA SER A 64 -7.75 5.84 -6.28
C SER A 64 -8.00 4.60 -5.45
N LEU A 65 -7.56 4.64 -4.19
CA LEU A 65 -7.94 3.70 -3.14
C LEU A 65 -8.82 4.43 -2.12
N VAL A 66 -9.77 3.73 -1.54
CA VAL A 66 -10.63 4.23 -0.47
C VAL A 66 -10.59 3.29 0.72
N PHE A 67 -10.71 3.81 1.93
CA PHE A 67 -10.93 2.99 3.13
C PHE A 67 -12.33 2.35 3.05
N ALA A 68 -12.40 1.03 3.20
CA ALA A 68 -13.60 0.25 2.91
C ALA A 68 -14.84 0.67 3.71
N ASP A 69 -14.64 1.09 4.96
CA ASP A 69 -15.70 1.33 5.92
C ASP A 69 -15.65 2.79 6.46
N SER A 70 -15.23 3.74 5.62
CA SER A 70 -15.15 5.15 5.99
C SER A 70 -15.53 6.06 4.84
N GLU A 71 -15.95 7.28 5.18
CA GLU A 71 -16.22 8.37 4.24
C GLU A 71 -15.00 9.31 4.07
N CYS A 72 -13.82 8.87 4.50
CA CYS A 72 -12.60 9.65 4.34
C CYS A 72 -12.26 9.84 2.86
N PRO A 73 -11.57 10.94 2.51
CA PRO A 73 -11.11 11.17 1.14
C PRO A 73 -10.30 10.00 0.60
N SER A 74 -10.40 9.77 -0.70
CA SER A 74 -9.64 8.75 -1.40
C SER A 74 -8.14 9.02 -1.39
N LEU A 75 -7.35 7.96 -1.40
CA LEU A 75 -5.90 7.97 -1.49
C LEU A 75 -5.48 7.88 -2.96
N LEU A 76 -4.61 8.79 -3.38
CA LEU A 76 -4.14 8.83 -4.76
C LEU A 76 -2.70 8.28 -4.85
N PRO A 77 -2.45 7.26 -5.66
CA PRO A 77 -1.09 6.82 -5.94
C PRO A 77 -0.23 7.96 -6.53
N GLY A 78 1.00 8.12 -6.00
CA GLY A 78 1.94 9.12 -6.50
C GLY A 78 1.83 10.52 -5.89
N THR A 79 0.86 10.79 -5.02
CA THR A 79 0.71 12.09 -4.33
C THR A 79 1.42 12.12 -2.97
N GLY A 80 1.91 10.98 -2.49
CA GLY A 80 2.43 10.81 -1.12
C GLY A 80 1.42 10.18 -0.17
N ASP A 81 0.14 10.05 -0.57
CA ASP A 81 -0.89 9.40 0.24
C ASP A 81 -0.62 7.90 0.44
N ILE A 82 0.11 7.29 -0.47
CA ILE A 82 0.45 5.88 -0.43
C ILE A 82 1.96 5.74 -0.58
N GLN A 83 2.60 5.18 0.43
CA GLN A 83 4.02 4.87 0.42
C GLN A 83 4.21 3.41 0.79
N VAL A 84 4.95 2.68 -0.03
CA VAL A 84 5.34 1.29 0.23
C VAL A 84 6.86 1.24 0.26
N GLY A 85 7.39 0.81 1.40
CA GLY A 85 8.81 0.61 1.64
C GLY A 85 9.13 -0.84 1.93
N MET A 86 10.38 -1.25 1.68
CA MET A 86 10.88 -2.58 2.04
C MET A 86 12.16 -2.42 2.85
N GLU A 87 12.16 -3.03 4.05
CA GLU A 87 13.27 -2.94 5.00
C GLU A 87 13.64 -4.34 5.50
N GLU A 88 14.92 -4.57 5.67
CA GLU A 88 15.44 -5.81 6.26
C GLU A 88 15.55 -5.66 7.78
N LEU A 89 14.58 -6.21 8.51
CA LEU A 89 14.51 -6.04 9.95
C LEU A 89 15.18 -7.16 10.77
N ASN A 90 15.34 -8.36 10.20
CA ASN A 90 15.73 -9.54 10.96
C ASN A 90 17.01 -10.25 10.46
N GLY A 91 17.54 -9.87 9.30
CA GLY A 91 18.76 -10.42 8.73
C GLY A 91 18.57 -11.71 7.92
N ASP A 92 17.33 -12.08 7.60
CA ASP A 92 17.02 -13.31 6.87
C ASP A 92 17.05 -13.13 5.34
N LYS A 93 17.34 -11.93 4.85
CA LYS A 93 17.38 -11.51 3.44
C LYS A 93 16.01 -11.56 2.74
N ARG A 94 14.94 -11.55 3.50
CA ARG A 94 13.56 -11.42 3.03
C ARG A 94 12.98 -10.15 3.66
N PRO A 95 13.10 -9.00 2.98
CA PRO A 95 12.70 -7.73 3.58
C PRO A 95 11.21 -7.71 3.93
N GLU A 96 10.90 -7.09 5.04
CA GLU A 96 9.57 -6.78 5.48
C GLU A 96 9.00 -5.61 4.67
N VAL A 97 7.66 -5.55 4.56
CA VAL A 97 6.97 -4.53 3.78
C VAL A 97 6.27 -3.55 4.71
N PHE A 98 6.60 -2.27 4.56
CA PHE A 98 5.90 -1.18 5.23
C PHE A 98 4.91 -0.53 4.27
N VAL A 99 3.69 -0.34 4.71
CA VAL A 99 2.68 0.44 4.00
C VAL A 99 2.29 1.64 4.87
N SER A 100 2.54 2.84 4.37
CA SER A 100 2.13 4.09 5.01
C SER A 100 1.00 4.71 4.20
N LEU A 101 -0.11 5.02 4.88
CA LEU A 101 -1.30 5.60 4.27
C LEU A 101 -1.56 6.99 4.85
N GLY A 102 -1.50 8.01 4.01
CA GLY A 102 -1.70 9.41 4.38
C GLY A 102 -3.18 9.76 4.46
N SER A 103 -3.68 10.09 5.64
CA SER A 103 -5.05 10.58 5.84
C SER A 103 -5.20 11.25 7.19
N THR A 104 -5.39 12.56 7.23
CA THR A 104 -5.73 13.25 8.48
C THR A 104 -7.12 12.87 9.00
N CYS A 105 -8.03 12.45 8.12
CA CYS A 105 -9.34 11.92 8.48
C CYS A 105 -9.23 10.63 9.30
N MET A 106 -8.32 9.71 8.92
CA MET A 106 -8.13 8.42 9.61
C MET A 106 -7.14 8.50 10.77
N PHE A 107 -6.10 9.34 10.67
CA PHE A 107 -4.94 9.33 11.57
C PHE A 107 -4.73 10.66 12.32
N GLY A 108 -5.70 11.56 12.24
CA GLY A 108 -5.66 12.84 12.93
C GLY A 108 -4.42 13.66 12.57
N PHE A 109 -3.84 14.35 13.57
CA PHE A 109 -2.68 15.23 13.39
C PHE A 109 -1.39 14.49 12.96
N ALA A 110 -1.29 13.18 13.17
CA ALA A 110 -0.17 12.41 12.67
C ALA A 110 -0.16 12.31 11.13
N GLY A 111 -1.33 12.46 10.51
CA GLY A 111 -1.51 12.53 9.07
C GLY A 111 -1.27 11.22 8.33
N THR A 112 -0.67 10.23 8.97
CA THR A 112 -0.26 8.98 8.34
C THR A 112 -0.41 7.83 9.32
N GLY A 113 -0.88 6.66 8.85
CA GLY A 113 -0.86 5.41 9.59
C GLY A 113 0.11 4.42 8.95
N VAL A 114 0.77 3.60 9.75
CA VAL A 114 1.80 2.66 9.30
C VAL A 114 1.40 1.23 9.63
N SER A 115 1.39 0.38 8.61
CA SER A 115 1.26 -1.07 8.72
C SER A 115 2.55 -1.74 8.28
N LEU A 116 3.02 -2.71 9.07
CA LEU A 116 4.16 -3.56 8.75
C LEU A 116 3.66 -4.96 8.42
N PHE A 117 4.20 -5.54 7.37
CA PHE A 117 3.92 -6.91 6.96
C PHE A 117 5.18 -7.75 7.07
N ILE A 118 5.08 -8.84 7.80
CA ILE A 118 6.15 -9.82 8.02
C ILE A 118 5.68 -11.16 7.46
N LYS A 119 6.53 -11.81 6.68
CA LYS A 119 6.23 -13.15 6.15
C LYS A 119 6.61 -14.19 7.19
N ASP A 120 5.65 -14.97 7.65
CA ASP A 120 5.87 -16.02 8.63
C ASP A 120 6.62 -17.24 8.05
N GLY A 121 6.97 -18.19 8.92
CA GLY A 121 7.69 -19.41 8.53
C GLY A 121 6.92 -20.33 7.58
N THR A 122 5.60 -20.12 7.40
CA THR A 122 4.75 -20.85 6.46
C THR A 122 4.57 -20.11 5.13
N GLY A 123 5.12 -18.90 5.04
CA GLY A 123 5.08 -18.07 3.84
C GLY A 123 3.88 -17.13 3.75
N HIS A 124 3.09 -17.01 4.81
CA HIS A 124 1.95 -16.08 4.85
C HIS A 124 2.35 -14.73 5.42
N TRP A 125 1.81 -13.66 4.84
CA TRP A 125 1.99 -12.30 5.33
C TRP A 125 1.12 -12.03 6.56
N GLN A 126 1.75 -11.54 7.62
CA GLN A 126 1.11 -11.12 8.87
C GLN A 126 1.17 -9.61 8.99
N SER A 127 0.02 -8.97 9.16
CA SER A 127 -0.07 -7.51 9.35
C SER A 127 0.13 -7.13 10.81
N HIS A 128 0.98 -6.11 11.03
CA HIS A 128 1.22 -5.47 12.33
C HIS A 128 0.90 -3.98 12.19
N ASN A 129 -0.14 -3.51 12.86
CA ASN A 129 -0.45 -2.09 12.94
C ASN A 129 0.55 -1.42 13.89
N LEU A 130 1.36 -0.50 13.38
CA LEU A 130 2.36 0.23 14.17
C LEU A 130 1.82 1.55 14.74
N GLY A 131 0.59 1.93 14.38
CA GLY A 131 -0.03 3.18 14.82
C GLY A 131 0.11 4.32 13.82
N ALA A 132 -0.19 5.53 14.29
CA ALA A 132 -0.16 6.74 13.49
C ALA A 132 1.19 7.46 13.62
N GLY A 133 1.81 7.79 12.50
CA GLY A 133 3.11 8.46 12.44
C GLY A 133 3.98 8.00 11.28
N VAL A 134 5.28 8.24 11.39
CA VAL A 134 6.31 7.83 10.42
C VAL A 134 7.28 6.88 11.10
N TYR A 135 7.51 5.72 10.51
CA TYR A 135 8.44 4.75 11.09
C TYR A 135 9.90 5.12 10.80
N ARG A 136 10.76 4.76 11.74
CA ARG A 136 12.23 4.80 11.59
C ARG A 136 12.83 3.53 12.19
N VAL A 137 13.56 2.77 11.39
CA VAL A 137 14.26 1.56 11.84
C VAL A 137 15.45 1.96 12.74
N GLN A 138 15.52 1.36 13.92
CA GLN A 138 16.58 1.64 14.90
C GLN A 138 17.76 0.67 14.72
N LYS A 139 18.95 1.06 15.26
CA LYS A 139 20.12 0.17 15.26
C LYS A 139 20.02 -0.92 16.33
N THR A 140 19.21 -0.70 17.35
CA THR A 140 18.97 -1.69 18.42
C THR A 140 18.09 -2.83 17.90
N ARG A 141 18.30 -4.03 18.43
CA ARG A 141 17.59 -5.25 18.04
C ARG A 141 17.16 -6.05 19.25
N HIS A 142 16.06 -6.77 19.14
CA HIS A 142 15.61 -7.72 20.13
C HIS A 142 14.98 -8.94 19.44
N LYS A 143 15.34 -10.14 19.91
CA LYS A 143 14.88 -11.42 19.32
C LYS A 143 15.05 -11.45 17.78
N GLY A 144 16.19 -10.91 17.30
CA GLY A 144 16.52 -10.89 15.88
C GLY A 144 16.02 -9.67 15.11
N TYR A 145 14.95 -9.03 15.50
CA TYR A 145 14.35 -7.89 14.79
C TYR A 145 14.87 -6.54 15.28
N ALA A 146 15.01 -5.58 14.37
CA ALA A 146 15.31 -4.19 14.69
C ALA A 146 14.15 -3.53 15.45
N ASP A 147 14.47 -2.67 16.44
CA ASP A 147 13.45 -1.83 17.08
C ASP A 147 12.95 -0.77 16.10
N LEU A 148 11.71 -0.33 16.25
CA LEU A 148 11.06 0.67 15.38
C LEU A 148 10.65 1.87 16.23
N MET A 149 11.04 3.07 15.81
CA MET A 149 10.51 4.31 16.38
C MET A 149 9.38 4.81 15.48
N ILE A 150 8.27 5.23 16.07
CA ILE A 150 7.14 5.82 15.34
C ILE A 150 7.12 7.32 15.67
N GLY A 151 7.60 8.12 14.72
CA GLY A 151 7.60 9.58 14.82
C GLY A 151 6.23 10.16 14.49
N GLY A 152 5.80 11.13 15.28
CA GLY A 152 4.52 11.80 15.10
C GLY A 152 4.58 13.26 15.60
N PRO A 153 3.44 13.92 15.78
CA PRO A 153 3.37 15.22 16.41
C PRO A 153 3.93 15.18 17.84
N GLY A 154 4.69 16.21 18.19
CA GLY A 154 5.33 16.28 19.51
C GLY A 154 6.79 15.83 19.50
N PHE A 155 7.41 15.80 20.66
CA PHE A 155 8.85 15.58 20.82
C PHE A 155 9.18 14.33 21.63
N CYS A 156 8.19 13.49 21.92
CA CYS A 156 8.33 12.23 22.65
C CYS A 156 7.82 11.09 21.78
N GLN A 157 8.73 10.33 21.22
CA GLN A 157 8.41 9.33 20.21
C GLN A 157 8.49 7.90 20.78
N PRO A 158 7.46 7.08 20.61
CA PRO A 158 7.48 5.69 21.06
C PRO A 158 8.44 4.85 20.22
N VAL A 159 9.17 4.01 20.91
CA VAL A 159 9.96 2.92 20.33
C VAL A 159 9.22 1.62 20.57
N LEU A 160 8.96 0.90 19.51
CA LEU A 160 8.38 -0.43 19.53
C LEU A 160 9.46 -1.49 19.41
N ARG A 161 9.29 -2.59 20.13
CA ARG A 161 10.23 -3.72 20.18
C ARG A 161 9.53 -5.02 19.84
N TRP A 162 10.21 -5.88 19.10
CA TRP A 162 9.69 -7.20 18.75
C TRP A 162 9.70 -8.12 20.01
N ASP A 163 8.56 -8.63 20.42
CA ASP A 163 8.43 -9.53 21.58
C ASP A 163 8.57 -11.02 21.21
N GLY A 164 8.72 -11.33 19.95
CA GLY A 164 8.75 -12.68 19.36
C GLY A 164 7.49 -13.01 18.57
N LYS A 165 6.46 -12.16 18.61
CA LYS A 165 5.20 -12.33 17.91
C LYS A 165 4.69 -11.04 17.27
N SER A 166 4.91 -9.90 17.92
CA SER A 166 4.45 -8.58 17.48
C SER A 166 5.38 -7.46 17.95
N TYR A 167 5.25 -6.29 17.36
CA TYR A 167 5.87 -5.08 17.86
C TYR A 167 5.01 -4.49 18.99
N VAL A 168 5.61 -4.34 20.16
CA VAL A 168 4.97 -3.79 21.36
C VAL A 168 5.74 -2.55 21.85
N PHE A 169 5.04 -1.65 22.54
CA PHE A 169 5.69 -0.49 23.15
C PHE A 169 6.82 -0.91 24.08
N HIS A 170 7.97 -0.26 23.97
CA HIS A 170 9.14 -0.52 24.80
C HIS A 170 9.51 0.69 25.66
N HIS A 171 9.72 1.85 25.06
CA HIS A 171 10.02 3.10 25.76
C HIS A 171 9.79 4.28 24.84
N ASN A 172 9.82 5.48 25.40
CA ASN A 172 9.81 6.72 24.65
C ASN A 172 11.22 7.28 24.46
N VAL A 173 11.45 8.00 23.37
CA VAL A 173 12.65 8.78 23.08
C VAL A 173 12.28 10.23 22.90
N ALA A 174 12.90 11.10 23.69
CA ALA A 174 12.77 12.55 23.51
C ALA A 174 13.61 13.03 22.32
N GLU A 175 13.01 13.72 21.36
CA GLU A 175 13.72 14.35 20.23
C GLU A 175 14.44 15.63 20.62
N GLN A 176 14.10 16.19 21.79
CA GLN A 176 14.76 17.35 22.39
C GLN A 176 14.72 17.23 23.92
N PRO A 177 15.60 17.95 24.66
CA PRO A 177 15.56 17.95 26.11
C PRO A 177 14.18 18.30 26.65
N GLY A 178 13.66 17.49 27.58
CA GLY A 178 12.31 17.67 28.15
C GLY A 178 11.15 17.20 27.24
N GLY A 179 11.43 16.70 26.06
CA GLY A 179 10.40 16.30 25.09
C GLY A 179 9.45 15.19 25.56
N CYS A 180 9.84 14.42 26.58
CA CYS A 180 9.00 13.40 27.21
C CYS A 180 8.58 13.73 28.64
N ASP A 181 8.82 14.96 29.12
CA ASP A 181 8.45 15.33 30.49
C ASP A 181 6.92 15.39 30.63
N GLY A 182 6.40 14.67 31.61
CA GLY A 182 4.96 14.64 31.91
C GLY A 182 4.13 13.63 31.08
N GLN A 183 4.79 12.70 30.38
CA GLN A 183 4.11 11.61 29.66
C GLN A 183 4.28 10.26 30.37
#